data_28087c0eb5f3bdc0bdb9572735a78eeb
#
_entry.id   28087c0eb5f3bdc0bdb9572735a78eeb
#
_cell.length_a   1.000
_cell.length_b   1.000
_cell.length_c   1.000
_cell.angle_alpha   90.00
_cell.angle_beta   90.00
_cell.angle_gamma   90.00
#
_symmetry.space_group_name_H-M   'P 1'
#
loop_
_entity.id
_entity.type
_entity.pdbx_description
1 polymer ?
#
loop_
_entity_poly.entity_id
_entity_poly.type
_entity_poly.pdbx_seq_one_letter_code
_entity_poly.pdbx_strand_id
1 'polypeptide(L)'
;MCIRDSLKLTKPSIIYLLVLTAATAMFLADGFAGDLSKVIFGLFGIALIASSSAVINQILDVEIDSKMVRTKNRPLVKGEISATSAKVFSGILLASGMILLLIFNNVLTLLLTLLTWAFYSFFYTKILKFAGTQNIVIGGIAGAMPPLLGWTAITNSIGALPLLMVLIIFIWTPPHFWALSINRKEDYVAAKIPMMPVIKGTEYTKLQIALYSVCLLYTSDAADE
;
A
#
# COMPACT_ATOMS: atom_id res chain seq x y z
N MET A 1 22.73 -5.92 -11.27
CA MET A 1 21.33 -5.43 -11.16
C MET A 1 21.27 -4.09 -11.87
N CYS A 2 20.40 -3.94 -12.89
CA CYS A 2 20.26 -2.66 -13.60
C CYS A 2 19.39 -1.71 -12.75
N ILE A 3 19.74 -0.42 -12.70
CA ILE A 3 19.01 0.60 -11.92
C ILE A 3 17.54 0.64 -12.34
N ARG A 4 17.25 0.59 -13.64
CA ARG A 4 15.90 0.61 -14.19
C ARG A 4 15.04 -0.55 -13.67
N ASP A 5 15.60 -1.74 -13.59
CA ASP A 5 14.84 -2.93 -13.16
C ASP A 5 14.65 -2.97 -11.65
N SER A 6 15.62 -2.45 -10.89
CA SER A 6 15.48 -2.21 -9.45
C SER A 6 14.36 -1.22 -9.14
N LEU A 7 14.27 -0.13 -9.89
CA LEU A 7 13.18 0.84 -9.75
C LEU A 7 11.81 0.23 -10.08
N LYS A 8 11.71 -0.66 -11.08
CA LYS A 8 10.45 -1.37 -11.36
C LYS A 8 9.96 -2.23 -10.19
N LEU A 9 10.89 -2.79 -9.39
CA LEU A 9 10.52 -3.57 -8.21
C LEU A 9 9.83 -2.74 -7.14
N THR A 10 10.16 -1.46 -7.01
CA THR A 10 9.56 -0.56 -6.00
C THR A 10 8.14 -0.11 -6.33
N LYS A 11 7.62 -0.39 -7.55
CA LYS A 11 6.30 0.07 -8.04
C LYS A 11 6.13 1.60 -7.94
N PRO A 12 6.93 2.41 -8.64
CA PRO A 12 7.02 3.86 -8.43
C PRO A 12 5.67 4.60 -8.47
N SER A 13 4.77 4.20 -9.37
CA SER A 13 3.44 4.84 -9.50
C SER A 13 2.60 4.71 -8.23
N ILE A 14 2.70 3.56 -7.54
CA ILE A 14 1.97 3.33 -6.28
C ILE A 14 2.64 4.11 -5.16
N ILE A 15 3.99 4.08 -5.08
CA ILE A 15 4.75 4.81 -4.07
C ILE A 15 4.48 6.32 -4.19
N TYR A 16 4.43 6.87 -5.41
CA TYR A 16 4.09 8.28 -5.63
C TYR A 16 2.72 8.64 -5.02
N LEU A 17 1.71 7.81 -5.23
CA LEU A 17 0.37 8.05 -4.66
C LEU A 17 0.38 7.97 -3.13
N LEU A 18 1.08 6.99 -2.53
CA LEU A 18 1.22 6.87 -1.09
C LEU A 18 1.93 8.10 -0.48
N VAL A 19 3.00 8.57 -1.14
CA VAL A 19 3.74 9.77 -0.72
C VAL A 19 2.87 11.02 -0.82
N LEU A 20 2.05 11.13 -1.87
CA LEU A 20 1.14 12.27 -2.03
C LEU A 20 0.12 12.34 -0.88
N THR A 21 -0.51 11.21 -0.53
CA THR A 21 -1.50 11.17 0.57
C THR A 21 -0.85 11.40 1.94
N ALA A 22 0.37 10.90 2.16
CA ALA A 22 1.14 11.20 3.36
C ALA A 22 1.51 12.68 3.44
N ALA A 23 1.98 13.27 2.32
CA ALA A 23 2.31 14.69 2.24
C ALA A 23 1.09 15.58 2.54
N THR A 24 -0.09 15.25 1.97
CA THR A 24 -1.32 15.99 2.26
C THR A 24 -1.61 16.03 3.76
N ALA A 25 -1.49 14.89 4.45
CA ALA A 25 -1.70 14.84 5.90
C ALA A 25 -0.63 15.60 6.69
N MET A 26 0.64 15.60 6.22
CA MET A 26 1.70 16.43 6.83
C MET A 26 1.39 17.93 6.72
N PHE A 27 0.87 18.38 5.56
CA PHE A 27 0.48 19.79 5.35
C PHE A 27 -0.71 20.22 6.19
N LEU A 28 -1.63 19.29 6.49
CA LEU A 28 -2.79 19.56 7.33
C LEU A 28 -2.47 19.45 8.83
N ALA A 29 -1.32 18.92 9.18
CA ALA A 29 -0.92 18.73 10.56
C ALA A 29 -0.49 20.06 11.21
N ASP A 30 -0.95 20.32 12.43
CA ASP A 30 -0.45 21.42 13.24
C ASP A 30 1.03 21.23 13.50
N GLY A 31 1.82 22.30 13.29
CA GLY A 31 3.29 22.25 13.44
C GLY A 31 4.07 22.06 12.14
N PHE A 32 3.40 21.98 10.99
CA PHE A 32 4.06 21.95 9.67
C PHE A 32 5.00 23.17 9.44
N ALA A 33 4.69 24.31 10.01
CA ALA A 33 5.28 25.62 9.66
C ALA A 33 6.76 25.81 10.00
N GLY A 34 7.49 24.79 10.51
CA GLY A 34 8.85 25.03 11.03
C GLY A 34 9.93 24.05 10.59
N ASP A 35 9.64 22.87 10.12
CA ASP A 35 10.67 21.85 9.91
C ASP A 35 10.55 21.09 8.58
N LEU A 36 11.03 21.76 7.52
CA LEU A 36 11.06 21.16 6.18
C LEU A 36 11.87 19.84 6.15
N SER A 37 12.83 19.68 7.04
CA SER A 37 13.63 18.45 7.13
C SER A 37 12.79 17.25 7.55
N LYS A 38 11.89 17.42 8.55
CA LYS A 38 10.94 16.37 8.96
C LYS A 38 10.04 15.95 7.82
N VAL A 39 9.54 16.91 7.04
CA VAL A 39 8.68 16.60 5.88
C VAL A 39 9.45 15.82 4.82
N ILE A 40 10.56 16.33 4.37
CA ILE A 40 11.33 15.70 3.29
C ILE A 40 11.80 14.30 3.71
N PHE A 41 12.51 14.19 4.83
CA PHE A 41 13.06 12.92 5.27
C PHE A 41 11.98 11.94 5.79
N GLY A 42 10.86 12.46 6.32
CA GLY A 42 9.69 11.65 6.66
C GLY A 42 9.06 11.00 5.43
N LEU A 43 8.80 11.78 4.37
CA LEU A 43 8.27 11.26 3.11
C LEU A 43 9.24 10.25 2.46
N PHE A 44 10.54 10.54 2.44
CA PHE A 44 11.54 9.61 1.94
C PHE A 44 11.60 8.33 2.77
N GLY A 45 11.58 8.42 4.10
CA GLY A 45 11.58 7.27 5.00
C GLY A 45 10.37 6.35 4.79
N ILE A 46 9.16 6.93 4.75
CA ILE A 46 7.92 6.20 4.45
C ILE A 46 7.99 5.56 3.05
N ALA A 47 8.44 6.30 2.03
CA ALA A 47 8.56 5.82 0.66
C ALA A 47 9.54 4.64 0.54
N LEU A 48 10.69 4.68 1.22
CA LEU A 48 11.70 3.62 1.20
C LEU A 48 11.15 2.33 1.86
N ILE A 49 10.50 2.45 3.02
CA ILE A 49 9.90 1.30 3.71
C ILE A 49 8.75 0.71 2.88
N ALA A 50 7.89 1.54 2.29
CA ALA A 50 6.84 1.11 1.38
C ALA A 50 7.40 0.44 0.11
N SER A 51 8.49 0.97 -0.44
CA SER A 51 9.22 0.37 -1.56
C SER A 51 9.78 -1.01 -1.21
N SER A 52 10.36 -1.16 -0.01
CA SER A 52 10.81 -2.45 0.51
C SER A 52 9.67 -3.47 0.54
N SER A 53 8.48 -3.08 1.03
CA SER A 53 7.32 -3.97 1.07
C SER A 53 6.86 -4.40 -0.32
N ALA A 54 6.92 -3.50 -1.32
CA ALA A 54 6.59 -3.81 -2.70
C ALA A 54 7.57 -4.83 -3.31
N VAL A 55 8.87 -4.73 -2.98
CA VAL A 55 9.89 -5.70 -3.41
C VAL A 55 9.65 -7.07 -2.78
N ILE A 56 9.39 -7.14 -1.46
CA ILE A 56 9.08 -8.41 -0.76
C ILE A 56 7.83 -9.05 -1.36
N ASN A 57 6.77 -8.28 -1.60
CA ASN A 57 5.57 -8.79 -2.25
C ASN A 57 5.88 -9.44 -3.60
N GLN A 58 6.73 -8.81 -4.45
CA GLN A 58 7.10 -9.41 -5.73
C GLN A 58 7.97 -10.66 -5.59
N ILE A 59 8.85 -10.75 -4.57
CA ILE A 59 9.64 -11.96 -4.29
C ILE A 59 8.71 -13.12 -3.92
N LEU A 60 7.71 -12.88 -3.10
CA LEU A 60 6.78 -13.91 -2.64
C LEU A 60 5.77 -14.32 -3.71
N ASP A 61 5.46 -13.43 -4.62
CA ASP A 61 4.44 -13.60 -5.66
C ASP A 61 4.98 -14.11 -7.01
N VAL A 62 6.26 -14.45 -7.16
CA VAL A 62 6.88 -14.83 -8.45
C VAL A 62 6.08 -15.89 -9.20
N GLU A 63 5.64 -16.95 -8.51
CA GLU A 63 4.86 -18.03 -9.14
C GLU A 63 3.48 -17.55 -9.60
N ILE A 64 2.81 -16.72 -8.80
CA ILE A 64 1.51 -16.15 -9.12
C ILE A 64 1.62 -15.17 -10.28
N ASP A 65 2.64 -14.31 -10.22
CA ASP A 65 2.91 -13.29 -11.22
C ASP A 65 3.21 -13.89 -12.59
N SER A 66 3.80 -15.08 -12.65
CA SER A 66 4.05 -15.79 -13.90
C SER A 66 2.78 -16.25 -14.61
N LYS A 67 1.68 -16.47 -13.86
CA LYS A 67 0.39 -16.93 -14.38
C LYS A 67 -0.51 -15.80 -14.86
N MET A 68 -0.21 -14.54 -14.50
CA MET A 68 -1.04 -13.37 -14.82
C MET A 68 -0.46 -12.58 -16.00
N VAL A 69 -1.28 -12.25 -17.00
CA VAL A 69 -0.85 -11.51 -18.21
C VAL A 69 -0.19 -10.17 -17.84
N ARG A 70 -0.73 -9.47 -16.85
CA ARG A 70 -0.22 -8.17 -16.39
C ARG A 70 1.16 -8.23 -15.75
N THR A 71 1.50 -9.33 -15.06
CA THR A 71 2.68 -9.41 -14.19
C THR A 71 3.76 -10.36 -14.68
N LYS A 72 3.50 -11.19 -15.69
CA LYS A 72 4.46 -12.13 -16.28
C LYS A 72 5.76 -11.50 -16.79
N ASN A 73 5.72 -10.20 -17.06
CA ASN A 73 6.87 -9.42 -17.55
C ASN A 73 7.67 -8.72 -16.42
N ARG A 74 7.40 -9.03 -15.15
CA ARG A 74 8.15 -8.47 -14.03
C ARG A 74 9.60 -8.98 -14.02
N PRO A 75 10.58 -8.16 -13.61
CA PRO A 75 12.00 -8.53 -13.63
C PRO A 75 12.33 -9.82 -12.88
N LEU A 76 11.66 -10.08 -11.76
CA LEU A 76 11.84 -11.31 -10.98
C LEU A 76 11.27 -12.55 -11.70
N VAL A 77 10.12 -12.42 -12.39
CA VAL A 77 9.51 -13.50 -13.16
C VAL A 77 10.36 -13.87 -14.36
N LYS A 78 10.97 -12.86 -15.03
CA LYS A 78 11.87 -13.05 -16.17
C LYS A 78 13.28 -13.52 -15.78
N GLY A 79 13.60 -13.56 -14.50
CA GLY A 79 14.97 -13.88 -14.04
C GLY A 79 16.00 -12.78 -14.28
N GLU A 80 15.56 -11.54 -14.66
CA GLU A 80 16.44 -10.38 -14.87
C GLU A 80 17.12 -9.94 -13.56
N ILE A 81 16.48 -10.25 -12.41
CA ILE A 81 17.00 -10.00 -11.06
C ILE A 81 16.87 -11.30 -10.25
N SER A 82 17.94 -11.70 -9.57
CA SER A 82 17.88 -12.85 -8.66
C SER A 82 17.08 -12.52 -7.38
N ALA A 83 16.43 -13.53 -6.80
CA ALA A 83 15.71 -13.38 -5.54
C ALA A 83 16.64 -12.88 -4.41
N THR A 84 17.90 -13.33 -4.39
CA THR A 84 18.90 -12.89 -3.41
C THR A 84 19.20 -11.39 -3.56
N SER A 85 19.45 -10.91 -4.79
CA SER A 85 19.70 -9.49 -5.03
C SER A 85 18.48 -8.64 -4.65
N ALA A 86 17.26 -9.11 -4.93
CA ALA A 86 16.04 -8.42 -4.55
C ALA A 86 15.85 -8.37 -3.02
N LYS A 87 16.18 -9.44 -2.28
CA LYS A 87 16.14 -9.46 -0.81
C LYS A 87 17.13 -8.47 -0.21
N VAL A 88 18.36 -8.43 -0.71
CA VAL A 88 19.38 -7.46 -0.25
C VAL A 88 18.90 -6.04 -0.53
N PHE A 89 18.40 -5.77 -1.73
CA PHE A 89 17.87 -4.45 -2.10
C PHE A 89 16.71 -4.04 -1.19
N SER A 90 15.76 -4.94 -0.92
CA SER A 90 14.66 -4.69 0.03
C SER A 90 15.17 -4.39 1.45
N GLY A 91 16.18 -5.11 1.91
CA GLY A 91 16.81 -4.88 3.22
C GLY A 91 17.48 -3.50 3.32
N ILE A 92 18.17 -3.08 2.26
CA ILE A 92 18.79 -1.74 2.19
C ILE A 92 17.70 -0.65 2.24
N LEU A 93 16.63 -0.79 1.45
CA LEU A 93 15.51 0.17 1.46
C LEU A 93 14.86 0.27 2.84
N LEU A 94 14.62 -0.87 3.49
CA LEU A 94 14.03 -0.93 4.83
C LEU A 94 14.95 -0.23 5.86
N ALA A 95 16.22 -0.61 5.91
CA ALA A 95 17.18 -0.05 6.86
C ALA A 95 17.36 1.47 6.67
N SER A 96 17.50 1.92 5.42
CA SER A 96 17.62 3.34 5.11
C SER A 96 16.38 4.14 5.53
N GLY A 97 15.19 3.61 5.25
CA GLY A 97 13.93 4.24 5.67
C GLY A 97 13.77 4.31 7.19
N MET A 98 14.15 3.24 7.91
CA MET A 98 14.15 3.22 9.38
C MET A 98 15.08 4.29 9.96
N ILE A 99 16.30 4.39 9.44
CA ILE A 99 17.29 5.37 9.88
C ILE A 99 16.75 6.79 9.67
N LEU A 100 16.17 7.10 8.51
CA LEU A 100 15.60 8.42 8.25
C LEU A 100 14.46 8.76 9.24
N LEU A 101 13.53 7.84 9.47
CA LEU A 101 12.43 8.09 10.40
C LEU A 101 12.90 8.22 11.86
N LEU A 102 13.94 7.49 12.26
CA LEU A 102 14.52 7.62 13.60
C LEU A 102 15.23 8.95 13.83
N ILE A 103 15.99 9.42 12.83
CA ILE A 103 16.82 10.64 12.98
C ILE A 103 15.97 11.90 12.83
N PHE A 104 15.06 11.94 11.85
CA PHE A 104 14.38 13.18 11.48
C PHE A 104 12.93 13.28 11.95
N ASN A 105 12.30 12.16 12.34
CA ASN A 105 10.90 12.17 12.79
C ASN A 105 10.77 11.64 14.22
N ASN A 106 10.12 10.49 14.41
CA ASN A 106 9.84 9.96 15.75
C ASN A 106 9.58 8.44 15.73
N VAL A 107 9.65 7.84 16.92
CA VAL A 107 9.48 6.40 17.10
C VAL A 107 8.05 5.94 16.79
N LEU A 108 7.02 6.76 17.06
CA LEU A 108 5.63 6.42 16.75
C LEU A 108 5.44 6.19 15.25
N THR A 109 5.91 7.11 14.42
CA THR A 109 5.85 6.99 12.96
C THR A 109 6.62 5.76 12.47
N LEU A 110 7.82 5.53 13.00
CA LEU A 110 8.60 4.35 12.67
C LEU A 110 7.83 3.06 12.96
N LEU A 111 7.29 2.92 14.18
CA LEU A 111 6.55 1.71 14.59
C LEU A 111 5.30 1.48 13.73
N LEU A 112 4.52 2.52 13.45
CA LEU A 112 3.34 2.43 12.59
C LEU A 112 3.71 2.05 11.15
N THR A 113 4.81 2.62 10.63
CA THR A 113 5.30 2.30 9.28
C THR A 113 5.80 0.86 9.20
N LEU A 114 6.54 0.37 10.21
CA LEU A 114 7.00 -1.02 10.29
C LEU A 114 5.83 -2.01 10.45
N LEU A 115 4.83 -1.66 11.24
CA LEU A 115 3.63 -2.47 11.38
C LEU A 115 2.89 -2.61 10.04
N THR A 116 2.74 -1.50 9.32
CA THR A 116 2.14 -1.48 7.98
C THR A 116 2.96 -2.29 6.98
N TRP A 117 4.29 -2.16 7.02
CA TRP A 117 5.22 -2.94 6.20
C TRP A 117 5.09 -4.44 6.47
N ALA A 118 5.09 -4.86 7.73
CA ALA A 118 4.96 -6.26 8.12
C ALA A 118 3.58 -6.83 7.73
N PHE A 119 2.51 -6.06 7.98
CA PHE A 119 1.15 -6.43 7.60
C PHE A 119 1.03 -6.68 6.09
N TYR A 120 1.51 -5.75 5.25
CA TYR A 120 1.43 -5.90 3.79
C TYR A 120 2.37 -7.00 3.27
N SER A 121 3.63 -7.02 3.72
CA SER A 121 4.64 -7.93 3.20
C SER A 121 4.35 -9.39 3.51
N PHE A 122 3.86 -9.68 4.73
CA PHE A 122 3.68 -11.05 5.19
C PHE A 122 2.22 -11.43 5.36
N PHE A 123 1.46 -10.68 6.16
CA PHE A 123 0.09 -11.07 6.49
C PHE A 123 -0.82 -11.00 5.27
N TYR A 124 -0.83 -9.87 4.55
CA TYR A 124 -1.60 -9.76 3.31
C TYR A 124 -1.09 -10.73 2.24
N THR A 125 0.21 -10.69 1.93
CA THR A 125 0.74 -11.40 0.76
C THR A 125 0.67 -12.93 0.91
N LYS A 126 0.92 -13.47 2.12
CA LYS A 126 0.94 -14.92 2.34
C LYS A 126 -0.40 -15.50 2.79
N ILE A 127 -1.21 -14.73 3.53
CA ILE A 127 -2.41 -15.25 4.20
C ILE A 127 -3.66 -14.65 3.58
N LEU A 128 -3.87 -13.33 3.71
CA LEU A 128 -5.13 -12.70 3.32
C LEU A 128 -5.45 -12.84 1.84
N LYS A 129 -4.46 -12.73 0.98
CA LYS A 129 -4.61 -12.84 -0.47
C LYS A 129 -5.35 -14.11 -0.91
N PHE A 130 -5.23 -15.19 -0.14
CA PHE A 130 -5.84 -16.49 -0.39
C PHE A 130 -7.01 -16.83 0.54
N ALA A 131 -7.25 -16.02 1.58
CA ALA A 131 -8.22 -16.33 2.63
C ALA A 131 -9.69 -16.18 2.19
N GLY A 132 -9.96 -15.49 1.07
CA GLY A 132 -11.31 -15.35 0.56
C GLY A 132 -11.58 -14.01 -0.12
N THR A 133 -12.86 -13.73 -0.37
CA THR A 133 -13.31 -12.55 -1.14
C THR A 133 -13.09 -11.21 -0.42
N GLN A 134 -12.87 -11.24 0.90
CA GLN A 134 -12.61 -10.04 1.72
C GLN A 134 -11.13 -9.65 1.77
N ASN A 135 -10.28 -10.35 1.02
CA ASN A 135 -8.84 -10.11 0.98
C ASN A 135 -8.49 -8.65 0.63
N ILE A 136 -9.26 -8.03 -0.28
CA ILE A 136 -9.08 -6.61 -0.68
C ILE A 136 -9.54 -5.67 0.43
N VAL A 137 -10.66 -5.97 1.11
CA VAL A 137 -11.16 -5.12 2.19
C VAL A 137 -10.13 -5.02 3.30
N ILE A 138 -9.74 -6.18 3.86
CA ILE A 138 -8.77 -6.20 4.97
C ILE A 138 -7.39 -5.72 4.52
N GLY A 139 -6.95 -6.15 3.32
CA GLY A 139 -5.66 -5.74 2.74
C GLY A 139 -5.58 -4.24 2.45
N GLY A 140 -6.71 -3.59 2.21
CA GLY A 140 -6.83 -2.16 1.97
C GLY A 140 -6.30 -1.28 3.12
N ILE A 141 -6.28 -1.81 4.35
CA ILE A 141 -5.72 -1.11 5.52
C ILE A 141 -4.30 -0.60 5.23
N ALA A 142 -3.43 -1.44 4.68
CA ALA A 142 -2.04 -1.03 4.41
C ALA A 142 -1.95 0.16 3.42
N GLY A 143 -2.82 0.17 2.41
CA GLY A 143 -2.88 1.25 1.42
C GLY A 143 -3.52 2.52 1.97
N ALA A 144 -4.31 2.42 3.04
CA ALA A 144 -4.96 3.55 3.68
C ALA A 144 -4.10 4.25 4.76
N MET A 145 -3.04 3.60 5.25
CA MET A 145 -2.21 4.11 6.35
C MET A 145 -1.40 5.40 6.06
N PRO A 146 -0.97 5.72 4.83
CA PRO A 146 -0.07 6.83 4.59
C PRO A 146 -0.47 8.19 5.19
N PRO A 147 -1.73 8.63 5.19
CA PRO A 147 -2.12 9.86 5.87
C PRO A 147 -1.79 9.86 7.37
N LEU A 148 -2.06 8.74 8.06
CA LEU A 148 -1.71 8.61 9.47
C LEU A 148 -0.21 8.65 9.69
N LEU A 149 0.57 8.00 8.80
CA LEU A 149 2.04 8.02 8.88
C LEU A 149 2.59 9.43 8.66
N GLY A 150 2.05 10.18 7.68
CA GLY A 150 2.42 11.57 7.44
C GLY A 150 2.10 12.47 8.63
N TRP A 151 0.89 12.38 9.16
CA TRP A 151 0.47 13.14 10.33
C TRP A 151 1.37 12.89 11.54
N THR A 152 1.57 11.63 11.91
CA THR A 152 2.40 11.26 13.06
C THR A 152 3.86 11.68 12.90
N ALA A 153 4.38 11.74 11.67
CA ALA A 153 5.73 12.19 11.40
C ALA A 153 5.96 13.65 11.81
N ILE A 154 4.92 14.48 11.76
CA ILE A 154 4.97 15.90 12.17
C ILE A 154 4.59 16.04 13.65
N THR A 155 3.47 15.46 14.08
CA THR A 155 2.84 15.75 15.37
C THR A 155 3.27 14.82 16.51
N ASN A 156 3.87 13.66 16.18
CA ASN A 156 4.12 12.56 17.14
C ASN A 156 2.86 12.11 17.90
N SER A 157 1.68 12.26 17.29
CA SER A 157 0.39 11.91 17.91
C SER A 157 -0.58 11.36 16.86
N ILE A 158 -1.58 10.61 17.33
CA ILE A 158 -2.69 10.13 16.50
C ILE A 158 -3.85 11.11 16.69
N GLY A 159 -4.32 11.70 15.59
CA GLY A 159 -5.44 12.65 15.59
C GLY A 159 -6.71 12.08 14.96
N ALA A 160 -7.84 12.76 15.14
CA ALA A 160 -9.10 12.37 14.52
C ALA A 160 -9.07 12.57 12.99
N LEU A 161 -8.53 13.71 12.53
CA LEU A 161 -8.44 14.02 11.10
C LEU A 161 -7.68 12.97 10.28
N PRO A 162 -6.43 12.55 10.63
CA PRO A 162 -5.76 11.51 9.87
C PRO A 162 -6.46 10.15 9.94
N LEU A 163 -7.16 9.82 11.03
CA LEU A 163 -7.97 8.60 11.10
C LEU A 163 -9.16 8.66 10.15
N LEU A 164 -9.80 9.81 10.00
CA LEU A 164 -10.86 10.01 9.02
C LEU A 164 -10.33 9.88 7.58
N MET A 165 -9.16 10.46 7.28
CA MET A 165 -8.50 10.28 5.98
C MET A 165 -8.19 8.80 5.69
N VAL A 166 -7.70 8.06 6.70
CA VAL A 166 -7.50 6.60 6.62
C VAL A 166 -8.83 5.90 6.32
N LEU A 167 -9.90 6.26 7.01
CA LEU A 167 -11.22 5.64 6.83
C LEU A 167 -11.77 5.87 5.41
N ILE A 168 -11.66 7.09 4.88
CA ILE A 168 -12.08 7.41 3.51
C ILE A 168 -11.32 6.54 2.50
N ILE A 169 -9.99 6.46 2.59
CA ILE A 169 -9.18 5.66 1.67
C ILE A 169 -9.46 4.17 1.85
N PHE A 170 -9.70 3.72 3.07
CA PHE A 170 -10.04 2.34 3.38
C PHE A 170 -11.39 1.94 2.75
N ILE A 171 -12.43 2.76 2.88
CA ILE A 171 -13.75 2.49 2.29
C ILE A 171 -13.70 2.62 0.75
N TRP A 172 -12.90 3.52 0.20
CA TRP A 172 -12.69 3.67 -1.24
C TRP A 172 -11.97 2.47 -1.89
N THR A 173 -11.10 1.80 -1.14
CA THR A 173 -10.25 0.71 -1.68
C THR A 173 -11.04 -0.46 -2.26
N PRO A 174 -12.07 -1.04 -1.60
CA PRO A 174 -12.82 -2.16 -2.15
C PRO A 174 -13.53 -1.85 -3.47
N PRO A 175 -14.34 -0.79 -3.60
CA PRO A 175 -15.03 -0.49 -4.86
C PRO A 175 -14.05 -0.27 -6.00
N HIS A 176 -12.93 0.42 -5.76
CA HIS A 176 -11.88 0.63 -6.76
C HIS A 176 -11.27 -0.70 -7.25
N PHE A 177 -10.80 -1.53 -6.32
CA PHE A 177 -10.14 -2.78 -6.68
C PHE A 177 -11.10 -3.82 -7.25
N TRP A 178 -12.33 -3.88 -6.78
CA TRP A 178 -13.32 -4.81 -7.36
C TRP A 178 -13.71 -4.41 -8.77
N ALA A 179 -13.85 -3.12 -9.07
CA ALA A 179 -14.06 -2.65 -10.44
C ALA A 179 -12.90 -3.08 -11.37
N LEU A 180 -11.65 -2.91 -10.94
CA LEU A 180 -10.49 -3.41 -11.67
C LEU A 180 -10.47 -4.93 -11.81
N SER A 181 -10.91 -5.66 -10.78
CA SER A 181 -10.90 -7.13 -10.79
C SER A 181 -11.96 -7.75 -11.69
N ILE A 182 -13.08 -7.06 -11.94
CA ILE A 182 -14.07 -7.47 -12.93
C ILE A 182 -13.43 -7.54 -14.32
N ASN A 183 -12.70 -6.49 -14.71
CA ASN A 183 -12.03 -6.42 -16.02
C ASN A 183 -10.85 -7.40 -16.16
N ARG A 184 -10.38 -7.99 -15.05
CA ARG A 184 -9.23 -8.91 -15.01
C ARG A 184 -9.57 -10.25 -14.39
N LYS A 185 -10.84 -10.64 -14.48
CA LYS A 185 -11.35 -11.86 -13.86
C LYS A 185 -10.56 -13.11 -14.27
N GLU A 186 -10.23 -13.23 -15.56
CA GLU A 186 -9.49 -14.37 -16.13
C GLU A 186 -8.08 -14.51 -15.53
N ASP A 187 -7.36 -13.39 -15.34
CA ASP A 187 -6.05 -13.38 -14.68
C ASP A 187 -6.13 -13.94 -13.25
N TYR A 188 -7.16 -13.54 -12.49
CA TYR A 188 -7.34 -14.02 -11.12
C TYR A 188 -7.77 -15.49 -11.05
N VAL A 189 -8.57 -15.97 -12.02
CA VAL A 189 -8.90 -17.38 -12.17
C VAL A 189 -7.64 -18.20 -12.44
N ALA A 190 -6.80 -17.78 -13.40
CA ALA A 190 -5.56 -18.45 -13.77
C ALA A 190 -4.58 -18.51 -12.59
N ALA A 191 -4.54 -17.47 -11.77
CA ALA A 191 -3.70 -17.38 -10.58
C ALA A 191 -4.31 -18.06 -9.32
N LYS A 192 -5.54 -18.58 -9.40
CA LYS A 192 -6.31 -19.19 -8.28
C LYS A 192 -6.46 -18.25 -7.08
N ILE A 193 -6.62 -16.94 -7.35
CA ILE A 193 -6.87 -15.94 -6.30
C ILE A 193 -8.38 -15.77 -6.12
N PRO A 194 -8.93 -15.93 -4.90
CA PRO A 194 -10.37 -15.90 -4.64
C PRO A 194 -10.92 -14.46 -4.59
N MET A 195 -10.81 -13.73 -5.71
CA MET A 195 -11.38 -12.39 -5.83
C MET A 195 -12.91 -12.43 -5.86
N MET A 196 -13.56 -11.36 -5.40
CA MET A 196 -15.02 -11.25 -5.36
C MET A 196 -15.69 -11.66 -6.67
N PRO A 197 -15.31 -11.11 -7.87
CA PRO A 197 -15.96 -11.48 -9.13
C PRO A 197 -15.67 -12.92 -9.58
N VAL A 198 -14.63 -13.57 -9.05
CA VAL A 198 -14.29 -14.96 -9.34
C VAL A 198 -15.22 -15.90 -8.56
N ILE A 199 -15.44 -15.63 -7.27
CA ILE A 199 -16.17 -16.52 -6.35
C ILE A 199 -17.68 -16.21 -6.34
N LYS A 200 -18.05 -14.93 -6.27
CA LYS A 200 -19.46 -14.49 -6.11
C LYS A 200 -20.09 -13.99 -7.41
N GLY A 201 -19.31 -13.91 -8.49
CA GLY A 201 -19.79 -13.44 -9.78
C GLY A 201 -19.78 -11.91 -9.92
N THR A 202 -19.94 -11.46 -11.17
CA THR A 202 -19.82 -10.04 -11.54
C THR A 202 -20.96 -9.20 -10.98
N GLU A 203 -22.20 -9.68 -11.03
CA GLU A 203 -23.38 -8.91 -10.61
C GLU A 203 -23.36 -8.66 -9.09
N TYR A 204 -23.02 -9.68 -8.30
CA TYR A 204 -22.84 -9.49 -6.86
C TYR A 204 -21.71 -8.50 -6.55
N THR A 205 -20.63 -8.55 -7.32
CA THR A 205 -19.50 -7.61 -7.15
C THR A 205 -19.93 -6.18 -7.45
N LYS A 206 -20.73 -5.94 -8.50
CA LYS A 206 -21.28 -4.61 -8.81
C LYS A 206 -22.17 -4.08 -7.68
N LEU A 207 -23.01 -4.93 -7.09
CA LEU A 207 -23.82 -4.55 -5.93
C LEU A 207 -22.94 -4.12 -4.74
N GLN A 208 -21.89 -4.88 -4.44
CA GLN A 208 -20.95 -4.52 -3.37
C GLN A 208 -20.21 -3.20 -3.67
N ILE A 209 -19.82 -2.96 -4.92
CA ILE A 209 -19.23 -1.68 -5.35
C ILE A 209 -20.21 -0.54 -5.06
N ALA A 210 -21.49 -0.68 -5.45
CA ALA A 210 -22.50 0.35 -5.20
C ALA A 210 -22.70 0.62 -3.70
N LEU A 211 -22.80 -0.43 -2.86
CA LEU A 211 -22.97 -0.29 -1.41
C LEU A 211 -21.78 0.45 -0.77
N TYR A 212 -20.53 0.07 -1.11
CA TYR A 212 -19.34 0.76 -0.59
C TYR A 212 -19.22 2.20 -1.11
N SER A 213 -19.69 2.48 -2.34
CA SER A 213 -19.72 3.85 -2.87
C SER A 213 -20.72 4.73 -2.10
N VAL A 214 -21.87 4.19 -1.72
CA VAL A 214 -22.83 4.89 -0.85
C VAL A 214 -22.22 5.13 0.54
N CYS A 215 -21.57 4.12 1.14
CA CYS A 215 -20.85 4.31 2.40
C CYS A 215 -19.79 5.40 2.31
N LEU A 216 -19.08 5.48 1.18
CA LEU A 216 -18.06 6.51 0.96
C LEU A 216 -18.65 7.91 0.95
N LEU A 217 -19.81 8.12 0.31
CA LEU A 217 -20.51 9.41 0.32
C LEU A 217 -20.85 9.85 1.75
N TYR A 218 -21.45 8.97 2.55
CA TYR A 218 -21.75 9.27 3.96
C TYR A 218 -20.51 9.57 4.80
N THR A 219 -19.39 8.87 4.52
CA THR A 219 -18.13 9.10 5.23
C THR A 219 -17.52 10.46 4.85
N SER A 220 -17.68 10.89 3.59
CA SER A 220 -17.21 12.20 3.14
C SER A 220 -18.06 13.33 3.74
N ASP A 221 -19.38 13.19 3.79
CA ASP A 221 -20.26 14.19 4.42
C ASP A 221 -19.94 14.37 5.91
N ALA A 222 -19.65 13.26 6.62
CA ALA A 222 -19.24 13.33 8.02
C ALA A 222 -17.85 13.97 8.24
N ALA A 223 -17.06 14.16 7.19
CA ALA A 223 -15.78 14.85 7.25
C ALA A 223 -15.91 16.36 7.12
N ASP A 224 -17.06 16.84 6.60
CA ASP A 224 -17.34 18.25 6.37
C ASP A 224 -18.04 18.92 7.60
N GLU A 225 -18.50 18.13 8.57
CA GLU A 225 -19.06 18.58 9.86
C GLU A 225 -17.97 18.60 10.97
#